data_d2eb22f013f8e141e3cb3f907dcbb685
#
_entry.id   d2eb22f013f8e141e3cb3f907dcbb685
#
_cell.length_a   1.000
_cell.length_b   1.000
_cell.length_c   1.000
_cell.angle_alpha   90.00
_cell.angle_beta   90.00
_cell.angle_gamma   90.00
#
_symmetry.space_group_name_H-M   'P 1'
#
loop_
_entity.id
_entity.type
_entity.pdbx_description
1 polymer ?
#
loop_
_entity_poly.entity_id
_entity_poly.type
_entity_poly.pdbx_seq_one_letter_code
_entity_poly.pdbx_strand_id
1 'polypeptide(L)'
;DTVWDHAQQLLSWDVQQSYQLGIQWPEPATLHAVGNCLLEFSPSNAYVEDWRQLSHTGPLLGLRLYQVQHLDNGEVFAMDGGLIVAGAHIAYAQSRLPQIQDKLSDFSRLDQALAQHVINEVEIESYEVSVALNGHKIQYSTQSQRVGESIQLTGFELNDQGIITQIRQIHGEDYLCYFQLDLYQPE
;
A
#
# COMPACT_ATOMS: atom_id res chain seq x y z
N ASP A 1 6.27 8.46 1.13
CA ASP A 1 5.74 9.04 2.39
C ASP A 1 5.10 10.39 2.13
N THR A 2 4.06 10.71 2.91
CA THR A 2 3.40 12.02 2.88
C THR A 2 4.16 13.01 3.75
N VAL A 3 4.41 14.20 3.23
CA VAL A 3 5.09 15.29 3.93
C VAL A 3 4.17 16.50 4.01
N TRP A 4 3.90 16.97 5.23
CA TRP A 4 3.08 18.15 5.48
C TRP A 4 3.91 19.36 5.90
N ASP A 5 3.90 20.43 5.11
CA ASP A 5 4.49 21.72 5.47
C ASP A 5 3.44 22.60 6.14
N HIS A 6 3.53 22.72 7.46
CA HIS A 6 2.62 23.55 8.26
C HIS A 6 2.71 25.05 7.95
N ALA A 7 3.86 25.56 7.55
CA ALA A 7 4.06 26.99 7.29
C ALA A 7 3.44 27.40 5.96
N GLN A 8 3.52 26.55 4.97
CA GLN A 8 3.02 26.82 3.63
C GLN A 8 1.64 26.19 3.36
N GLN A 9 1.14 25.35 4.27
CA GLN A 9 -0.10 24.59 4.10
C GLN A 9 -0.08 23.70 2.83
N LEU A 10 1.08 23.05 2.59
CA LEU A 10 1.31 22.22 1.43
C LEU A 10 1.49 20.76 1.83
N LEU A 11 0.83 19.88 1.09
CA LEU A 11 0.99 18.43 1.13
C LEU A 11 1.89 18.01 -0.03
N SER A 12 2.92 17.23 0.25
CA SER A 12 3.77 16.63 -0.77
C SER A 12 4.06 15.16 -0.47
N TRP A 13 4.66 14.48 -1.44
CA TRP A 13 5.00 13.07 -1.33
C TRP A 13 6.48 12.86 -1.59
N ASP A 14 7.12 12.04 -0.74
CA ASP A 14 8.41 11.48 -1.09
C ASP A 14 8.20 10.37 -2.11
N VAL A 15 8.62 10.64 -3.35
CA VAL A 15 8.44 9.76 -4.50
C VAL A 15 9.69 8.95 -4.86
N GLN A 16 10.76 9.02 -4.04
CA GLN A 16 12.01 8.32 -4.30
C GLN A 16 11.83 6.79 -4.38
N GLN A 17 10.85 6.27 -3.66
CA GLN A 17 10.49 4.84 -3.67
C GLN A 17 9.05 4.65 -4.17
N SER A 18 8.70 5.26 -5.28
CA SER A 18 7.37 5.09 -5.86
C SER A 18 7.27 3.81 -6.66
N TYR A 19 6.23 3.04 -6.39
CA TYR A 19 5.86 1.83 -7.16
C TYR A 19 4.87 2.13 -8.28
N GLN A 20 4.38 3.37 -8.34
CA GLN A 20 3.57 3.86 -9.46
C GLN A 20 4.48 4.28 -10.61
N LEU A 21 4.27 3.70 -11.78
CA LEU A 21 5.01 4.07 -12.98
C LEU A 21 4.49 5.39 -13.56
N GLY A 22 5.40 6.25 -14.01
CA GLY A 22 5.06 7.46 -14.73
C GLY A 22 4.29 8.49 -13.91
N ILE A 23 4.81 8.88 -12.74
CA ILE A 23 4.24 9.97 -11.94
C ILE A 23 4.25 11.25 -12.78
N GLN A 24 3.05 11.84 -12.97
CA GLN A 24 2.88 13.01 -13.82
C GLN A 24 2.90 14.34 -13.03
N TRP A 25 2.41 14.33 -11.77
CA TRP A 25 2.26 15.53 -10.96
C TRP A 25 2.82 15.32 -9.55
N PRO A 26 4.17 15.41 -9.40
CA PRO A 26 4.83 15.26 -8.10
C PRO A 26 4.82 16.56 -7.27
N GLU A 27 4.20 17.63 -7.77
CA GLU A 27 4.18 18.93 -7.11
C GLU A 27 3.37 18.92 -5.81
N PRO A 28 3.76 19.74 -4.81
CA PRO A 28 2.99 19.89 -3.58
C PRO A 28 1.59 20.42 -3.85
N ALA A 29 0.60 19.89 -3.14
CA ALA A 29 -0.80 20.29 -3.25
C ALA A 29 -1.24 21.17 -2.08
N THR A 30 -2.23 22.06 -2.31
CA THR A 30 -2.87 22.82 -1.24
C THR A 30 -4.08 22.07 -0.70
N LEU A 31 -4.25 22.07 0.64
CA LEU A 31 -5.37 21.43 1.30
C LEU A 31 -6.35 22.44 1.88
N HIS A 32 -7.65 22.23 1.65
CA HIS A 32 -8.74 23.00 2.24
C HIS A 32 -9.70 22.08 3.00
N ALA A 33 -9.84 22.30 4.30
CA ALA A 33 -10.78 21.56 5.13
C ALA A 33 -12.22 22.09 4.92
N VAL A 34 -13.16 21.21 4.58
CA VAL A 34 -14.57 21.53 4.38
C VAL A 34 -15.44 20.46 5.05
N GLY A 35 -15.92 20.73 6.25
CA GLY A 35 -16.68 19.75 7.02
C GLY A 35 -15.83 18.50 7.35
N ASN A 36 -16.25 17.34 6.88
CA ASN A 36 -15.51 16.06 7.02
C ASN A 36 -14.65 15.71 5.79
N CYS A 37 -14.41 16.68 4.92
CA CYS A 37 -13.61 16.52 3.70
C CYS A 37 -12.33 17.35 3.79
N LEU A 38 -11.28 16.89 3.10
CA LEU A 38 -10.14 17.69 2.67
C LEU A 38 -10.18 17.77 1.16
N LEU A 39 -10.27 18.99 0.62
CA LEU A 39 -10.12 19.21 -0.82
C LEU A 39 -8.66 19.49 -1.11
N GLU A 40 -8.08 18.69 -1.96
CA GLU A 40 -6.70 18.80 -2.41
C GLU A 40 -6.67 19.38 -3.82
N PHE A 41 -5.94 20.47 -4.00
CA PHE A 41 -5.77 21.13 -5.29
C PHE A 41 -4.31 21.07 -5.73
N SER A 42 -4.09 20.55 -6.94
CA SER A 42 -2.78 20.61 -7.56
C SER A 42 -2.42 22.06 -7.92
N PRO A 43 -1.16 22.49 -7.72
CA PRO A 43 -0.72 23.85 -8.12
C PRO A 43 -0.87 24.14 -9.60
N SER A 44 -0.76 23.11 -10.44
CA SER A 44 -0.95 23.19 -11.89
C SER A 44 -2.42 23.26 -12.34
N ASN A 45 -3.36 23.15 -11.42
CA ASN A 45 -4.80 22.97 -11.69
C ASN A 45 -5.12 21.73 -12.53
N ALA A 46 -4.26 20.73 -12.54
CA ALA A 46 -4.44 19.50 -13.31
C ALA A 46 -5.52 18.60 -12.71
N TYR A 47 -5.68 18.63 -11.38
CA TYR A 47 -6.67 17.84 -10.67
C TYR A 47 -7.11 18.51 -9.37
N VAL A 48 -8.25 18.05 -8.87
CA VAL A 48 -8.74 18.25 -7.50
C VAL A 48 -9.14 16.88 -6.94
N GLU A 49 -8.76 16.61 -5.69
CA GLU A 49 -9.15 15.40 -4.97
C GLU A 49 -10.05 15.75 -3.78
N ASP A 50 -11.05 14.92 -3.53
CA ASP A 50 -11.97 15.01 -2.38
C ASP A 50 -11.66 13.85 -1.43
N TRP A 51 -10.89 14.14 -0.39
CA TRP A 51 -10.52 13.20 0.65
C TRP A 51 -11.58 13.21 1.75
N ARG A 52 -12.25 12.09 1.94
CA ARG A 52 -13.30 11.96 2.94
C ARG A 52 -12.89 11.12 4.11
N GLN A 53 -13.07 11.64 5.33
CA GLN A 53 -12.88 10.86 6.52
C GLN A 53 -13.97 9.79 6.64
N LEU A 54 -13.58 8.51 6.57
CA LEU A 54 -14.49 7.37 6.66
C LEU A 54 -14.75 6.93 8.11
N SER A 55 -13.77 7.10 9.00
CA SER A 55 -13.89 6.76 10.41
C SER A 55 -13.13 7.79 11.26
N HIS A 56 -13.64 8.05 12.47
CA HIS A 56 -13.00 8.88 13.49
C HIS A 56 -13.12 8.23 14.89
N THR A 57 -13.63 7.01 14.94
CA THR A 57 -13.84 6.24 16.18
C THR A 57 -13.48 4.79 15.96
N GLY A 58 -13.19 4.09 17.05
CA GLY A 58 -12.82 2.69 17.05
C GLY A 58 -11.31 2.47 16.96
N PRO A 59 -10.89 1.20 16.98
CA PRO A 59 -9.46 0.87 17.01
C PRO A 59 -8.75 1.35 15.75
N LEU A 60 -7.51 1.82 15.97
CA LEU A 60 -6.58 2.16 14.89
C LEU A 60 -5.33 1.31 15.05
N LEU A 61 -5.01 0.51 14.03
CA LEU A 61 -3.81 -0.32 13.95
C LEU A 61 -3.10 -0.04 12.64
N GLY A 62 -1.80 0.21 12.70
CA GLY A 62 -0.91 0.31 11.56
C GLY A 62 0.25 -0.66 11.71
N LEU A 63 0.35 -1.61 10.80
CA LEU A 63 1.49 -2.52 10.66
C LEU A 63 2.22 -2.18 9.37
N ARG A 64 3.52 -1.89 9.46
CA ARG A 64 4.39 -1.67 8.30
C ARG A 64 5.02 -2.99 7.88
N LEU A 65 4.77 -3.43 6.66
CA LEU A 65 5.50 -4.50 6.00
C LEU A 65 6.84 -3.95 5.50
N TYR A 66 7.96 -4.58 5.88
CA TYR A 66 9.29 -4.11 5.48
C TYR A 66 10.17 -5.18 4.85
N GLN A 67 9.81 -6.45 4.99
CA GLN A 67 10.60 -7.57 4.50
C GLN A 67 9.71 -8.78 4.27
N VAL A 68 10.09 -9.61 3.30
CA VAL A 68 9.54 -10.95 3.09
C VAL A 68 10.64 -11.97 2.93
N GLN A 69 10.38 -13.22 3.33
CA GLN A 69 11.26 -14.36 3.15
C GLN A 69 10.49 -15.47 2.43
N HIS A 70 11.02 -15.91 1.30
CA HIS A 70 10.46 -17.04 0.56
C HIS A 70 10.60 -18.32 1.38
N LEU A 71 9.51 -19.07 1.60
CA LEU A 71 9.54 -20.20 2.53
C LEU A 71 10.32 -21.39 2.00
N ASP A 72 10.31 -21.66 0.69
CA ASP A 72 10.94 -22.84 0.12
C ASP A 72 12.48 -22.73 0.03
N ASN A 73 12.99 -21.54 -0.35
CA ASN A 73 14.43 -21.35 -0.56
C ASN A 73 15.12 -20.47 0.49
N GLY A 74 14.34 -19.83 1.38
CA GLY A 74 14.84 -18.96 2.43
C GLY A 74 15.35 -17.59 1.96
N GLU A 75 15.16 -17.23 0.68
CA GLU A 75 15.59 -15.97 0.11
C GLU A 75 14.82 -14.80 0.73
N VAL A 76 15.53 -13.72 1.04
CA VAL A 76 14.98 -12.56 1.75
C VAL A 76 14.98 -11.35 0.85
N PHE A 77 13.83 -10.64 0.79
CA PHE A 77 13.65 -9.45 -0.01
C PHE A 77 13.15 -8.28 0.84
N ALA A 78 13.61 -7.07 0.52
CA ALA A 78 12.93 -5.87 1.00
C ALA A 78 11.52 -5.80 0.38
N MET A 79 10.54 -5.37 1.17
CA MET A 79 9.16 -5.19 0.72
C MET A 79 8.58 -3.98 1.45
N ASP A 80 7.92 -3.11 0.71
CA ASP A 80 7.19 -2.00 1.31
C ASP A 80 5.69 -2.27 1.26
N GLY A 81 5.02 -1.91 2.34
CA GLY A 81 3.58 -2.08 2.41
C GLY A 81 3.07 -1.93 3.83
N GLY A 82 1.88 -2.45 4.06
CA GLY A 82 1.32 -2.47 5.39
C GLY A 82 -0.13 -2.90 5.45
N LEU A 83 -0.57 -3.11 6.67
CA LEU A 83 -1.96 -3.35 7.03
C LEU A 83 -2.43 -2.21 7.93
N ILE A 84 -3.54 -1.59 7.56
CA ILE A 84 -4.21 -0.57 8.36
C ILE A 84 -5.60 -1.07 8.71
N VAL A 85 -5.95 -0.97 10.00
CA VAL A 85 -7.32 -1.12 10.50
C VAL A 85 -7.73 0.20 11.12
N ALA A 86 -8.83 0.78 10.64
CA ALA A 86 -9.41 2.02 11.15
C ALA A 86 -10.91 1.81 11.40
N GLY A 87 -11.28 1.53 12.66
CA GLY A 87 -12.62 1.12 13.01
C GLY A 87 -13.03 -0.15 12.27
N ALA A 88 -14.06 -0.05 11.42
CA ALA A 88 -14.55 -1.16 10.60
C ALA A 88 -13.92 -1.22 9.19
N HIS A 89 -12.97 -0.34 8.89
CA HIS A 89 -12.32 -0.27 7.59
C HIS A 89 -10.92 -0.90 7.64
N ILE A 90 -10.53 -1.60 6.59
CA ILE A 90 -9.26 -2.30 6.52
C ILE A 90 -8.63 -2.02 5.16
N ALA A 91 -7.34 -1.73 5.14
CA ALA A 91 -6.56 -1.63 3.93
C ALA A 91 -5.27 -2.45 4.06
N TYR A 92 -4.91 -3.10 2.98
CA TYR A 92 -3.63 -3.79 2.83
C TYR A 92 -2.93 -3.32 1.57
N ALA A 93 -1.63 -3.10 1.67
CA ALA A 93 -0.79 -2.79 0.53
C ALA A 93 0.52 -3.57 0.60
N GLN A 94 1.06 -3.94 -0.56
CA GLN A 94 2.42 -4.45 -0.71
C GLN A 94 3.03 -3.99 -2.03
N SER A 95 4.32 -3.70 -2.01
CA SER A 95 5.08 -3.39 -3.22
C SER A 95 5.28 -4.63 -4.10
N ARG A 96 5.81 -4.41 -5.29
CA ARG A 96 6.37 -5.52 -6.10
C ARG A 96 7.63 -6.06 -5.44
N LEU A 97 7.95 -7.33 -5.72
CA LEU A 97 9.26 -7.87 -5.40
C LEU A 97 10.35 -7.05 -6.11
N PRO A 98 11.51 -6.82 -5.47
CA PRO A 98 12.56 -5.95 -6.01
C PRO A 98 12.98 -6.33 -7.43
N GLN A 99 13.18 -7.62 -7.70
CA GLN A 99 13.58 -8.10 -9.02
C GLN A 99 12.54 -7.81 -10.14
N ILE A 100 11.26 -7.67 -9.77
CA ILE A 100 10.19 -7.29 -10.70
C ILE A 100 10.18 -5.76 -10.87
N GLN A 101 10.34 -5.03 -9.77
CA GLN A 101 10.42 -3.58 -9.80
C GLN A 101 11.61 -3.08 -10.63
N ASP A 102 12.76 -3.75 -10.53
CA ASP A 102 13.96 -3.43 -11.33
C ASP A 102 13.72 -3.60 -12.83
N LYS A 103 12.99 -4.64 -13.25
CA LYS A 103 12.61 -4.83 -14.66
C LYS A 103 11.72 -3.69 -15.19
N LEU A 104 11.01 -3.00 -14.30
CA LEU A 104 10.08 -1.93 -14.65
C LEU A 104 10.71 -0.53 -14.63
N SER A 105 11.97 -0.39 -14.21
CA SER A 105 12.64 0.91 -13.99
C SER A 105 12.64 1.82 -15.23
N ASP A 106 12.72 1.23 -16.42
CA ASP A 106 12.77 1.95 -17.71
C ASP A 106 11.39 2.20 -18.33
N PHE A 107 10.31 1.78 -17.66
CA PHE A 107 8.95 1.88 -18.17
C PHE A 107 8.14 2.93 -17.42
N SER A 108 7.37 3.72 -18.16
CA SER A 108 6.38 4.64 -17.59
C SER A 108 4.97 4.03 -17.49
N ARG A 109 4.74 2.84 -18.07
CA ARG A 109 3.43 2.16 -18.11
C ARG A 109 3.59 0.66 -18.09
N LEU A 110 2.74 -0.03 -17.31
CA LEU A 110 2.74 -1.50 -17.21
C LEU A 110 2.38 -2.19 -18.53
N ASP A 111 1.45 -1.65 -19.30
CA ASP A 111 1.03 -2.23 -20.57
C ASP A 111 2.16 -2.27 -21.61
N GLN A 112 3.08 -1.33 -21.55
CA GLN A 112 4.29 -1.34 -22.38
C GLN A 112 5.23 -2.48 -21.99
N ALA A 113 5.48 -2.67 -20.71
CA ALA A 113 6.33 -3.75 -20.20
C ALA A 113 5.74 -5.14 -20.53
N LEU A 114 4.41 -5.30 -20.41
CA LEU A 114 3.69 -6.52 -20.82
C LEU A 114 3.81 -6.78 -22.32
N ALA A 115 3.55 -5.77 -23.14
CA ALA A 115 3.62 -5.88 -24.61
C ALA A 115 5.04 -6.24 -25.10
N GLN A 116 6.07 -5.85 -24.35
CA GLN A 116 7.46 -6.20 -24.62
C GLN A 116 7.93 -7.50 -23.95
N HIS A 117 7.03 -8.20 -23.24
CA HIS A 117 7.32 -9.43 -22.49
C HIS A 117 8.45 -9.31 -21.46
N VAL A 118 8.65 -8.10 -20.90
CA VAL A 118 9.63 -7.83 -19.83
C VAL A 118 9.13 -8.38 -18.50
N ILE A 119 7.82 -8.31 -18.28
CA ILE A 119 7.08 -8.92 -17.17
C ILE A 119 5.89 -9.70 -17.73
N ASN A 120 5.36 -10.60 -16.94
CA ASN A 120 4.13 -11.34 -17.22
C ASN A 120 3.01 -10.97 -16.22
N GLU A 121 1.80 -11.49 -16.48
CA GLU A 121 0.62 -11.19 -15.66
C GLU A 121 0.79 -11.67 -14.20
N VAL A 122 1.47 -12.78 -13.97
CA VAL A 122 1.72 -13.32 -12.62
C VAL A 122 2.67 -12.42 -11.84
N GLU A 123 3.72 -11.91 -12.49
CA GLU A 123 4.68 -10.98 -11.86
C GLU A 123 4.02 -9.65 -11.43
N ILE A 124 2.98 -9.19 -12.16
CA ILE A 124 2.18 -8.02 -11.76
C ILE A 124 1.49 -8.24 -10.42
N GLU A 125 1.01 -9.46 -10.17
CA GLU A 125 0.29 -9.80 -8.93
C GLU A 125 1.14 -9.72 -7.66
N SER A 126 2.46 -9.53 -7.76
CA SER A 126 3.28 -9.22 -6.58
C SER A 126 2.95 -7.86 -5.96
N TYR A 127 2.31 -6.92 -6.72
CA TYR A 127 1.81 -5.64 -6.22
C TYR A 127 0.34 -5.74 -5.85
N GLU A 128 0.00 -5.37 -4.62
CA GLU A 128 -1.38 -5.36 -4.15
C GLU A 128 -1.69 -4.06 -3.40
N VAL A 129 -2.84 -3.47 -3.69
CA VAL A 129 -3.54 -2.52 -2.81
C VAL A 129 -4.99 -2.98 -2.76
N SER A 130 -5.42 -3.39 -1.58
CA SER A 130 -6.76 -3.93 -1.32
C SER A 130 -7.44 -3.17 -0.19
N VAL A 131 -8.71 -2.81 -0.38
CA VAL A 131 -9.50 -2.06 0.59
C VAL A 131 -10.83 -2.76 0.88
N ALA A 132 -11.12 -2.92 2.16
CA ALA A 132 -12.37 -3.42 2.70
C ALA A 132 -13.06 -2.32 3.52
N LEU A 133 -14.22 -1.86 3.08
CA LEU A 133 -15.03 -0.86 3.77
C LEU A 133 -16.15 -1.56 4.56
N ASN A 134 -16.29 -1.20 5.86
CA ASN A 134 -17.29 -1.77 6.77
C ASN A 134 -17.24 -3.30 6.87
N GLY A 135 -16.06 -3.86 7.11
CA GLY A 135 -15.84 -5.30 7.32
C GLY A 135 -14.55 -5.79 6.69
N HIS A 136 -14.48 -7.09 6.44
CA HIS A 136 -13.25 -7.76 5.98
C HIS A 136 -13.22 -8.01 4.48
N LYS A 137 -14.36 -7.88 3.78
CA LYS A 137 -14.46 -8.21 2.36
C LYS A 137 -13.92 -7.07 1.52
N ILE A 138 -12.99 -7.41 0.66
CA ILE A 138 -12.37 -6.50 -0.30
C ILE A 138 -13.40 -6.00 -1.30
N GLN A 139 -13.63 -4.70 -1.34
CA GLN A 139 -14.46 -4.04 -2.36
C GLN A 139 -13.60 -3.49 -3.50
N TYR A 140 -12.38 -3.08 -3.21
CA TYR A 140 -11.47 -2.52 -4.20
C TYR A 140 -10.11 -3.18 -4.08
N SER A 141 -9.53 -3.57 -5.22
CA SER A 141 -8.18 -4.12 -5.29
C SER A 141 -7.53 -3.83 -6.64
N THR A 142 -6.21 -3.67 -6.62
CA THR A 142 -5.39 -3.68 -7.85
C THR A 142 -5.34 -5.07 -8.49
N GLN A 143 -5.65 -6.11 -7.70
CA GLN A 143 -5.78 -7.49 -8.14
C GLN A 143 -7.28 -7.84 -8.22
N SER A 144 -7.87 -7.83 -9.41
CA SER A 144 -9.32 -8.01 -9.58
C SER A 144 -9.88 -9.30 -8.99
N GLN A 145 -9.10 -10.38 -8.99
CA GLN A 145 -9.46 -11.68 -8.39
C GLN A 145 -9.63 -11.61 -6.87
N ARG A 146 -9.02 -10.62 -6.20
CA ARG A 146 -9.13 -10.41 -4.76
C ARG A 146 -10.48 -9.81 -4.33
N VAL A 147 -11.20 -9.18 -5.25
CA VAL A 147 -12.50 -8.54 -4.94
C VAL A 147 -13.51 -9.59 -4.49
N GLY A 148 -14.11 -9.39 -3.31
CA GLY A 148 -15.01 -10.32 -2.65
C GLY A 148 -14.34 -11.30 -1.70
N GLU A 149 -13.02 -11.47 -1.75
CA GLU A 149 -12.25 -12.20 -0.73
C GLU A 149 -12.14 -11.37 0.57
N SER A 150 -11.55 -11.96 1.60
CA SER A 150 -11.30 -11.26 2.87
C SER A 150 -9.83 -10.86 2.98
N ILE A 151 -9.58 -9.66 3.50
CA ILE A 151 -8.23 -9.30 3.95
C ILE A 151 -7.86 -10.23 5.11
N GLN A 152 -6.69 -10.85 5.04
CA GLN A 152 -6.21 -11.79 6.04
C GLN A 152 -5.81 -11.04 7.31
N LEU A 153 -6.59 -11.22 8.37
CA LEU A 153 -6.37 -10.64 9.71
C LEU A 153 -5.91 -11.67 10.76
N THR A 154 -5.72 -12.92 10.36
CA THR A 154 -5.32 -14.04 11.24
C THR A 154 -3.96 -14.56 10.85
N GLY A 155 -3.34 -15.37 11.73
CA GLY A 155 -2.04 -15.98 11.47
C GLY A 155 -0.85 -15.03 11.72
N PHE A 156 -1.08 -13.92 12.42
CA PHE A 156 0.00 -13.09 12.93
C PHE A 156 0.64 -13.75 14.16
N GLU A 157 1.95 -13.76 14.17
CA GLU A 157 2.77 -14.22 15.30
C GLU A 157 3.69 -13.09 15.75
N LEU A 158 3.81 -12.93 17.07
CA LEU A 158 4.71 -11.96 17.69
C LEU A 158 5.86 -12.75 18.37
N ASN A 159 7.08 -12.48 17.96
CA ASN A 159 8.25 -13.09 18.60
C ASN A 159 8.73 -12.27 19.82
N ASP A 160 9.68 -12.83 20.58
CA ASP A 160 10.25 -12.21 21.78
C ASP A 160 11.01 -10.88 21.51
N GLN A 161 11.32 -10.59 20.25
CA GLN A 161 11.99 -9.36 19.82
C GLN A 161 10.99 -8.27 19.40
N GLY A 162 9.69 -8.54 19.48
CA GLY A 162 8.65 -7.60 19.06
C GLY A 162 8.41 -7.57 17.56
N ILE A 163 8.95 -8.52 16.79
CA ILE A 163 8.72 -8.64 15.36
C ILE A 163 7.42 -9.40 15.14
N ILE A 164 6.56 -8.84 14.33
CA ILE A 164 5.29 -9.44 13.92
C ILE A 164 5.51 -10.12 12.57
N THR A 165 5.09 -11.37 12.46
CA THR A 165 5.18 -12.14 11.21
C THR A 165 3.83 -12.70 10.79
N GLN A 166 3.67 -12.95 9.50
CA GLN A 166 2.49 -13.62 8.92
C GLN A 166 2.90 -14.34 7.64
N ILE A 167 2.42 -15.56 7.44
CA ILE A 167 2.56 -16.26 6.16
C ILE A 167 1.51 -15.75 5.19
N ARG A 168 1.93 -15.33 3.99
CA ARG A 168 1.07 -14.86 2.91
C ARG A 168 1.50 -15.47 1.58
N GLN A 169 0.54 -15.63 0.68
CA GLN A 169 0.85 -15.94 -0.72
C GLN A 169 1.09 -14.67 -1.53
N ILE A 170 2.19 -14.64 -2.25
CA ILE A 170 2.54 -13.61 -3.21
C ILE A 170 2.76 -14.31 -4.55
N HIS A 171 1.97 -13.99 -5.56
CA HIS A 171 1.93 -14.64 -6.89
C HIS A 171 2.00 -16.19 -6.86
N GLY A 172 1.29 -16.78 -5.90
CA GLY A 172 1.15 -18.24 -5.80
C GLY A 172 2.23 -18.94 -4.98
N GLU A 173 3.23 -18.22 -4.47
CA GLU A 173 4.30 -18.74 -3.62
C GLU A 173 4.12 -18.25 -2.18
N ASP A 174 4.55 -19.06 -1.20
CA ASP A 174 4.41 -18.75 0.22
C ASP A 174 5.61 -17.96 0.75
N TYR A 175 5.33 -16.83 1.39
CA TYR A 175 6.32 -15.95 2.01
C TYR A 175 6.00 -15.72 3.48
N LEU A 176 7.04 -15.70 4.32
CA LEU A 176 6.98 -15.15 5.66
C LEU A 176 7.16 -13.64 5.56
N CYS A 177 6.10 -12.90 5.85
CA CYS A 177 6.08 -11.44 5.86
C CYS A 177 6.46 -10.91 7.24
N TYR A 178 7.31 -9.89 7.30
CA TYR A 178 7.79 -9.26 8.53
C TYR A 178 7.20 -7.86 8.65
N PHE A 179 6.53 -7.62 9.77
CA PHE A 179 5.88 -6.35 10.06
C PHE A 179 6.45 -5.69 11.30
N GLN A 180 6.44 -4.38 11.29
CA GLN A 180 6.66 -3.53 12.44
C GLN A 180 5.34 -2.89 12.85
N LEU A 181 5.08 -2.81 14.15
CA LEU A 181 3.97 -2.03 14.68
C LEU A 181 4.33 -0.54 14.66
N ASP A 182 3.66 0.23 13.81
CA ASP A 182 3.86 1.67 13.70
C ASP A 182 2.86 2.46 14.55
N LEU A 183 1.64 1.94 14.65
CA LEU A 183 0.55 2.62 15.36
C LEU A 183 -0.40 1.61 15.98
N TYR A 184 -0.75 1.82 17.24
CA TYR A 184 -1.82 1.11 17.90
C TYR A 184 -2.58 2.04 18.86
N GLN A 185 -3.87 2.20 18.59
CA GLN A 185 -4.81 2.93 19.43
C GLN A 185 -6.06 2.06 19.56
N PRO A 186 -6.33 1.48 20.74
CA PRO A 186 -7.41 0.51 20.91
C PRO A 186 -8.82 1.13 20.82
N GLU A 187 -8.98 2.41 21.22
CA GLU A 187 -10.24 3.17 21.16
C GLU A 187 -9.99 4.68 21.05
#